data_79988b13bb58d7dd1fc9fc7f865e46d5
#
_entry.id   79988b13bb58d7dd1fc9fc7f865e46d5
#
_cell.length_a   1.000
_cell.length_b   1.000
_cell.length_c   1.000
_cell.angle_alpha   90.00
_cell.angle_beta   90.00
_cell.angle_gamma   90.00
#
_symmetry.space_group_name_H-M   'P 1'
#
loop_
_entity.id
_entity.type
_entity.pdbx_description
1 polymer ?
#
loop_
_entity_poly.entity_id
_entity_poly.type
_entity_poly.pdbx_seq_one_letter_code
_entity_poly.pdbx_strand_id
1 'polypeptide(L)'
;MPLGLPIFADADPRLDADWRLALSPAGACAAPADAAALSEWIEASAPGTAARDLLRAGRALPPESLQSLDVWYRRPIHLIGPVSLEFEGLATAAEVWLDDQLLLCSESMFRPARIDAVLQGGETLWIAFRALGDRLARRLPRARWRPRMIPEQGLRGVRTTLLGHMPGWTLPVHAAGPFRPVRARTAQRPRFDLLALETHLEGDSGQIRLR
;
A
#
# COMPACT_ATOMS: atom_id res chain seq x y z
N MET A 1 -28.34 -30.72 -20.44
CA MET A 1 -28.62 -29.65 -19.49
C MET A 1 -27.28 -28.95 -19.19
N PRO A 2 -27.12 -27.69 -19.56
CA PRO A 2 -25.89 -26.98 -19.17
C PRO A 2 -25.94 -26.73 -17.67
N LEU A 3 -24.96 -27.21 -16.94
CA LEU A 3 -24.67 -26.83 -15.57
C LEU A 3 -24.39 -25.32 -15.56
N GLY A 4 -25.41 -24.53 -15.24
CA GLY A 4 -25.23 -23.13 -14.95
C GLY A 4 -24.37 -22.98 -13.69
N LEU A 5 -23.08 -22.74 -13.88
CA LEU A 5 -22.25 -22.25 -12.79
C LEU A 5 -22.89 -20.92 -12.32
N PRO A 6 -23.13 -20.74 -11.02
CA PRO A 6 -23.64 -19.48 -10.55
C PRO A 6 -22.59 -18.41 -10.89
N ILE A 7 -22.95 -17.52 -11.80
CA ILE A 7 -22.23 -16.27 -12.01
C ILE A 7 -22.45 -15.46 -10.75
N PHE A 8 -21.55 -15.58 -9.79
CA PHE A 8 -21.51 -14.66 -8.67
C PHE A 8 -21.08 -13.30 -9.22
N ALA A 9 -22.06 -12.49 -9.59
CA ALA A 9 -21.87 -11.08 -9.84
C ALA A 9 -21.54 -10.45 -8.50
N ASP A 10 -20.26 -10.40 -8.20
CA ASP A 10 -19.80 -9.77 -7.00
C ASP A 10 -19.15 -8.46 -7.28
N ALA A 11 -19.66 -7.47 -6.62
CA ALA A 11 -18.91 -6.28 -6.33
C ALA A 11 -17.55 -6.73 -5.75
N ASP A 12 -16.49 -6.52 -6.51
CA ASP A 12 -15.12 -6.63 -6.03
C ASP A 12 -15.04 -5.69 -4.81
N PRO A 13 -14.87 -6.20 -3.58
CA PRO A 13 -14.96 -5.37 -2.39
C PRO A 13 -13.71 -4.52 -2.25
N ARG A 14 -13.54 -3.61 -3.21
CA ARG A 14 -12.51 -2.59 -3.15
C ARG A 14 -12.81 -1.67 -2.00
N LEU A 15 -11.79 -1.45 -1.21
CA LEU A 15 -11.85 -0.48 -0.15
C LEU A 15 -11.35 0.88 -0.69
N ASP A 16 -12.02 1.40 -1.74
CA ASP A 16 -11.54 2.58 -2.48
C ASP A 16 -11.90 3.90 -1.79
N ALA A 17 -13.03 3.95 -1.10
CA ALA A 17 -13.57 5.14 -0.46
C ALA A 17 -13.47 5.09 1.07
N ASP A 18 -13.95 6.14 1.73
CA ASP A 18 -14.04 6.31 3.19
C ASP A 18 -12.68 6.37 3.91
N TRP A 19 -11.61 6.56 3.15
CA TRP A 19 -10.30 6.78 3.73
C TRP A 19 -10.14 8.21 4.23
N ARG A 20 -9.45 8.33 5.34
CA ARG A 20 -8.95 9.58 5.89
C ARG A 20 -7.44 9.51 6.00
N LEU A 21 -6.79 10.65 5.77
CA LEU A 21 -5.33 10.81 5.85
C LEU A 21 -4.98 11.91 6.82
N ALA A 22 -3.94 11.68 7.62
CA ALA A 22 -3.27 12.71 8.42
C ALA A 22 -1.75 12.54 8.35
N LEU A 23 -1.03 13.62 8.58
CA LEU A 23 0.42 13.65 8.65
C LEU A 23 0.87 13.83 10.09
N SER A 24 1.99 13.25 10.46
CA SER A 24 2.67 13.51 11.72
C SER A 24 4.19 13.60 11.51
N PRO A 25 4.93 14.25 12.41
CA PRO A 25 6.37 14.13 12.45
C PRO A 25 6.80 12.65 12.54
N ALA A 26 7.95 12.31 11.97
CA ALA A 26 8.46 10.95 12.00
C ALA A 26 8.54 10.41 13.43
N GLY A 27 7.91 9.25 13.66
CA GLY A 27 7.91 8.57 14.96
C GLY A 27 7.08 9.23 16.06
N ALA A 28 6.35 10.31 15.77
CA ALA A 28 5.53 10.99 16.79
C ALA A 28 4.34 10.14 17.25
N CYS A 29 3.82 9.28 16.38
CA CYS A 29 2.74 8.34 16.69
C CYS A 29 3.28 6.91 16.54
N ALA A 30 3.35 6.16 17.62
CA ALA A 30 3.82 4.78 17.59
C ALA A 30 2.73 3.81 17.10
N ALA A 31 1.48 4.06 17.45
CA ALA A 31 0.33 3.20 17.21
C ALA A 31 -0.93 4.00 16.80
N PRO A 32 -2.00 3.32 16.34
CA PRO A 32 -3.27 3.96 16.00
C PRO A 32 -3.86 4.84 17.11
N ALA A 33 -3.73 4.45 18.37
CA ALA A 33 -4.22 5.23 19.51
C ALA A 33 -3.60 6.63 19.55
N ASP A 34 -2.28 6.76 19.28
CA ASP A 34 -1.61 8.05 19.20
C ASP A 34 -2.09 8.85 17.98
N ALA A 35 -2.17 8.16 16.82
CA ALA A 35 -2.60 8.80 15.58
C ALA A 35 -4.05 9.27 15.62
N ALA A 36 -4.92 8.63 16.40
CA ALA A 36 -6.30 9.04 16.56
C ALA A 36 -6.44 10.47 17.14
N ALA A 37 -5.45 10.93 17.90
CA ALA A 37 -5.41 12.28 18.46
C ALA A 37 -4.99 13.37 17.46
N LEU A 38 -4.55 12.99 16.23
CA LEU A 38 -4.23 13.97 15.19
C LEU A 38 -5.48 14.75 14.78
N SER A 39 -5.38 16.05 14.64
CA SER A 39 -6.51 16.94 14.39
C SER A 39 -6.81 17.17 12.91
N GLU A 40 -5.81 17.05 12.04
CA GLU A 40 -5.91 17.43 10.64
C GLU A 40 -6.14 16.22 9.71
N TRP A 41 -7.30 15.61 9.81
CA TRP A 41 -7.70 14.52 8.92
C TRP A 41 -8.40 15.08 7.68
N ILE A 42 -7.88 14.69 6.49
CA ILE A 42 -8.49 14.99 5.18
C ILE A 42 -9.07 13.73 4.55
N GLU A 43 -9.93 13.92 3.56
CA GLU A 43 -10.41 12.82 2.71
C GLU A 43 -9.26 12.23 1.88
N ALA A 44 -9.26 10.93 1.77
CA ALA A 44 -8.28 10.17 1.00
C ALA A 44 -8.93 9.03 0.23
N SER A 45 -8.16 8.36 -0.61
CA SER A 45 -8.63 7.22 -1.40
C SER A 45 -7.53 6.18 -1.62
N ALA A 46 -7.94 4.93 -1.78
CA ALA A 46 -7.09 3.84 -2.25
C ALA A 46 -7.71 3.24 -3.53
N PRO A 47 -6.97 3.10 -4.64
CA PRO A 47 -5.55 3.44 -4.78
C PRO A 47 -5.29 4.94 -4.77
N GLY A 48 -4.19 5.33 -4.13
CA GLY A 48 -3.82 6.72 -4.00
C GLY A 48 -2.47 6.98 -3.37
N THR A 49 -2.11 8.26 -3.31
CA THR A 49 -0.92 8.73 -2.62
C THR A 49 -1.24 9.97 -1.79
N ALA A 50 -0.52 10.17 -0.70
CA ALA A 50 -0.70 11.32 0.16
C ALA A 50 -0.60 12.66 -0.59
N ALA A 51 0.36 12.78 -1.50
CA ALA A 51 0.51 13.98 -2.32
C ALA A 51 -0.75 14.31 -3.13
N ARG A 52 -1.35 13.29 -3.78
CA ARG A 52 -2.58 13.48 -4.55
C ARG A 52 -3.74 13.91 -3.66
N ASP A 53 -3.90 13.25 -2.52
CA ASP A 53 -5.03 13.50 -1.63
C ASP A 53 -4.92 14.86 -0.93
N LEU A 54 -3.70 15.30 -0.57
CA LEU A 54 -3.43 16.66 -0.08
C LEU A 54 -3.81 17.71 -1.13
N LEU A 55 -3.37 17.55 -2.37
CA LEU A 55 -3.70 18.50 -3.45
C LEU A 55 -5.22 18.54 -3.73
N ARG A 56 -5.91 17.40 -3.70
CA ARG A 56 -7.38 17.34 -3.84
C ARG A 56 -8.10 18.06 -2.70
N ALA A 57 -7.56 18.00 -1.49
CA ALA A 57 -8.08 18.72 -0.34
C ALA A 57 -7.71 20.23 -0.35
N GLY A 58 -7.09 20.74 -1.42
CA GLY A 58 -6.64 22.13 -1.51
C GLY A 58 -5.47 22.44 -0.57
N ARG A 59 -4.76 21.42 -0.08
CA ARG A 59 -3.60 21.59 0.80
C ARG A 59 -2.32 21.66 -0.02
N ALA A 60 -1.43 22.57 0.35
CA ALA A 60 -0.08 22.57 -0.18
C ALA A 60 0.67 21.31 0.28
N LEU A 61 1.59 20.84 -0.56
CA LEU A 61 2.52 19.81 -0.09
C LEU A 61 3.39 20.37 1.03
N PRO A 62 3.68 19.59 2.07
CA PRO A 62 4.51 20.06 3.17
C PRO A 62 5.89 20.50 2.64
N PRO A 63 6.46 21.59 3.19
CA PRO A 63 7.79 22.06 2.81
C PRO A 63 8.85 21.00 3.12
N GLU A 64 8.65 20.25 4.20
CA GLU A 64 9.38 19.01 4.43
C GLU A 64 8.89 17.97 3.43
N SER A 65 9.81 17.22 2.88
CA SER A 65 9.45 16.12 1.99
C SER A 65 8.55 15.10 2.70
N LEU A 66 7.55 14.57 2.01
CA LEU A 66 6.70 13.47 2.51
C LEU A 66 7.50 12.27 3.03
N GLN A 67 8.74 12.08 2.56
CA GLN A 67 9.63 11.05 3.09
C GLN A 67 10.16 11.31 4.51
N SER A 68 9.98 12.52 5.03
CA SER A 68 10.39 12.94 6.38
C SER A 68 9.24 12.92 7.39
N LEU A 69 8.05 12.57 6.94
CA LEU A 69 6.84 12.52 7.74
C LEU A 69 6.27 11.10 7.77
N ASP A 70 5.60 10.76 8.86
CA ASP A 70 4.72 9.59 8.88
C ASP A 70 3.37 9.98 8.29
N VAL A 71 2.83 9.12 7.45
CA VAL A 71 1.53 9.31 6.79
C VAL A 71 0.58 8.25 7.29
N TRP A 72 -0.48 8.69 7.93
CA TRP A 72 -1.49 7.83 8.51
C TRP A 72 -2.75 7.81 7.64
N TYR A 73 -3.17 6.62 7.25
CA TYR A 73 -4.46 6.36 6.62
C TYR A 73 -5.35 5.59 7.58
N ARG A 74 -6.65 5.90 7.60
CA ARG A 74 -7.64 5.12 8.35
C ARG A 74 -8.94 5.03 7.59
N ARG A 75 -9.66 3.94 7.77
CA ARG A 75 -11.04 3.78 7.31
C ARG A 75 -11.81 2.81 8.21
N PRO A 76 -13.12 3.04 8.49
CA PRO A 76 -13.96 2.06 9.15
C PRO A 76 -14.21 0.85 8.24
N ILE A 77 -14.33 -0.33 8.82
CA ILE A 77 -14.74 -1.56 8.13
C ILE A 77 -16.06 -2.04 8.73
N HIS A 78 -17.05 -2.28 7.88
CA HIS A 78 -18.39 -2.73 8.29
C HIS A 78 -18.65 -4.19 7.90
N LEU A 79 -17.61 -4.93 7.54
CA LEU A 79 -17.70 -6.35 7.21
C LEU A 79 -17.68 -7.18 8.49
N ILE A 80 -18.40 -8.32 8.46
CA ILE A 80 -18.47 -9.26 9.57
C ILE A 80 -18.07 -10.65 9.08
N GLY A 81 -17.33 -11.38 9.92
CA GLY A 81 -16.89 -12.75 9.65
C GLY A 81 -15.49 -12.85 9.07
N PRO A 82 -15.10 -14.03 8.59
CA PRO A 82 -13.78 -14.27 8.05
C PRO A 82 -13.57 -13.53 6.72
N VAL A 83 -12.51 -12.72 6.65
CA VAL A 83 -12.12 -11.94 5.47
C VAL A 83 -10.64 -12.08 5.19
N SER A 84 -10.28 -11.91 3.94
CA SER A 84 -8.90 -11.73 3.49
C SER A 84 -8.71 -10.28 3.08
N LEU A 85 -7.90 -9.55 3.81
CA LEU A 85 -7.45 -8.21 3.47
C LEU A 85 -6.26 -8.31 2.52
N GLU A 86 -6.38 -7.74 1.34
CA GLU A 86 -5.36 -7.79 0.30
C GLU A 86 -4.85 -6.38 0.01
N PHE A 87 -3.54 -6.22 0.04
CA PHE A 87 -2.82 -4.97 -0.24
C PHE A 87 -1.93 -5.20 -1.45
N GLU A 88 -2.32 -4.69 -2.60
CA GLU A 88 -1.57 -4.91 -3.85
C GLU A 88 -0.28 -4.08 -3.95
N GLY A 89 -0.18 -3.01 -3.17
CA GLY A 89 1.02 -2.19 -3.08
C GLY A 89 0.91 -1.04 -2.09
N LEU A 90 1.86 -1.00 -1.17
CA LEU A 90 2.01 0.00 -0.11
C LEU A 90 3.35 0.73 -0.28
N ALA A 91 3.35 2.04 -0.47
CA ALA A 91 4.56 2.83 -0.71
C ALA A 91 4.98 3.60 0.54
N THR A 92 6.03 3.16 1.24
CA THR A 92 6.90 2.00 1.05
C THR A 92 7.04 1.19 2.34
N ALA A 93 7.52 1.82 3.43
CA ALA A 93 7.59 1.24 4.75
C ALA A 93 6.23 1.41 5.42
N ALA A 94 5.45 0.36 5.47
CA ALA A 94 4.07 0.42 5.92
C ALA A 94 3.81 -0.56 7.05
N GLU A 95 2.98 -0.13 7.99
CA GLU A 95 2.42 -0.96 9.05
C GLU A 95 0.89 -0.95 8.90
N VAL A 96 0.30 -2.12 8.89
CA VAL A 96 -1.16 -2.28 8.81
C VAL A 96 -1.69 -2.75 10.13
N TRP A 97 -2.72 -2.09 10.61
CA TRP A 97 -3.34 -2.35 11.90
C TRP A 97 -4.85 -2.53 11.73
N LEU A 98 -5.43 -3.36 12.56
CA LEU A 98 -6.87 -3.45 12.77
C LEU A 98 -7.14 -3.00 14.20
N ASP A 99 -7.80 -1.85 14.36
CA ASP A 99 -7.81 -1.10 15.61
C ASP A 99 -6.37 -0.95 16.16
N ASP A 100 -6.06 -1.46 17.32
CA ASP A 100 -4.73 -1.41 17.93
C ASP A 100 -3.88 -2.66 17.67
N GLN A 101 -4.37 -3.64 16.90
CA GLN A 101 -3.64 -4.85 16.58
C GLN A 101 -2.79 -4.68 15.32
N LEU A 102 -1.48 -4.76 15.44
CA LEU A 102 -0.57 -4.78 14.29
C LEU A 102 -0.70 -6.12 13.55
N LEU A 103 -1.07 -6.05 12.27
CA LEU A 103 -1.26 -7.23 11.43
C LEU A 103 -0.11 -7.47 10.46
N LEU A 104 0.55 -6.40 9.96
CA LEU A 104 1.55 -6.50 8.93
C LEU A 104 2.57 -5.36 9.01
N CYS A 105 3.84 -5.70 8.79
CA CYS A 105 4.89 -4.75 8.44
C CYS A 105 5.37 -5.03 7.01
N SER A 106 5.41 -4.01 6.17
CA SER A 106 5.90 -4.08 4.79
C SER A 106 7.04 -3.09 4.57
N GLU A 107 8.09 -3.52 3.87
CA GLU A 107 9.24 -2.69 3.52
C GLU A 107 9.45 -2.59 2.00
N SER A 108 8.44 -2.98 1.22
CA SER A 108 8.51 -2.98 -0.25
C SER A 108 7.21 -2.51 -0.86
N MET A 109 7.27 -1.46 -1.69
CA MET A 109 6.08 -1.02 -2.41
C MET A 109 5.62 -1.98 -3.50
N PHE A 110 6.49 -2.90 -3.94
CA PHE A 110 6.21 -3.78 -5.07
C PHE A 110 5.72 -5.17 -4.67
N ARG A 111 5.72 -5.47 -3.38
CA ARG A 111 5.31 -6.77 -2.86
C ARG A 111 3.89 -6.69 -2.35
N PRO A 112 2.95 -7.43 -2.95
CA PRO A 112 1.61 -7.52 -2.40
C PRO A 112 1.64 -8.28 -1.07
N ALA A 113 0.69 -7.97 -0.21
CA ALA A 113 0.50 -8.64 1.07
C ALA A 113 -0.96 -9.05 1.25
N ARG A 114 -1.17 -10.10 2.02
CA ARG A 114 -2.48 -10.62 2.37
C ARG A 114 -2.50 -10.99 3.85
N ILE A 115 -3.61 -10.69 4.48
CA ILE A 115 -3.87 -10.99 5.89
C ILE A 115 -5.28 -11.59 6.00
N ASP A 116 -5.39 -12.75 6.59
CA ASP A 116 -6.68 -13.33 6.92
C ASP A 116 -7.07 -12.89 8.35
N ALA A 117 -8.27 -12.35 8.51
CA ALA A 117 -8.80 -11.82 9.77
C ALA A 117 -10.26 -12.22 9.95
N VAL A 118 -10.74 -12.19 11.17
CA VAL A 118 -12.16 -12.35 11.50
C VAL A 118 -12.65 -11.02 12.05
N LEU A 119 -13.53 -10.38 11.31
CA LEU A 119 -14.09 -9.07 11.65
C LEU A 119 -15.40 -9.23 12.42
N GLN A 120 -15.62 -8.33 13.38
CA GLN A 120 -16.84 -8.26 14.18
C GLN A 120 -17.81 -7.17 13.67
N GLY A 121 -17.31 -6.27 12.82
CA GLY A 121 -18.02 -5.11 12.30
C GLY A 121 -17.83 -3.87 13.18
N GLY A 122 -17.30 -2.82 12.58
CA GLY A 122 -17.02 -1.56 13.26
C GLY A 122 -15.55 -1.30 13.58
N GLU A 123 -14.68 -2.24 13.25
CA GLU A 123 -13.24 -2.05 13.37
C GLU A 123 -12.75 -0.96 12.41
N THR A 124 -11.64 -0.35 12.76
CA THR A 124 -10.94 0.60 11.90
C THR A 124 -9.67 -0.05 11.35
N LEU A 125 -9.55 -0.02 10.02
CA LEU A 125 -8.31 -0.38 9.34
C LEU A 125 -7.41 0.84 9.29
N TRP A 126 -6.19 0.70 9.81
CA TRP A 126 -5.18 1.73 9.78
C TRP A 126 -3.97 1.29 8.96
N ILE A 127 -3.37 2.24 8.25
CA ILE A 127 -2.10 2.04 7.57
C ILE A 127 -1.19 3.22 7.90
N ALA A 128 -0.09 2.94 8.58
CA ALA A 128 0.97 3.92 8.82
C ALA A 128 2.06 3.74 7.77
N PHE A 129 2.33 4.76 6.98
CA PHE A 129 3.50 4.82 6.10
C PHE A 129 4.59 5.59 6.83
N ARG A 130 5.62 4.88 7.27
CA ARG A 130 6.69 5.45 8.08
C ARG A 130 7.66 6.26 7.24
N ALA A 131 8.13 7.34 7.80
CA ALA A 131 9.15 8.20 7.20
C ALA A 131 10.36 7.40 6.70
N LEU A 132 10.84 7.72 5.51
CA LEU A 132 11.98 7.04 4.90
C LEU A 132 13.31 7.74 5.18
N GLY A 133 13.32 8.96 5.75
CA GLY A 133 14.51 9.78 5.93
C GLY A 133 15.68 9.03 6.54
N ASP A 134 15.49 8.40 7.70
CA ASP A 134 16.53 7.62 8.38
C ASP A 134 17.00 6.41 7.58
N ARG A 135 16.08 5.75 6.86
CA ARG A 135 16.43 4.61 6.00
C ARG A 135 17.26 5.05 4.80
N LEU A 136 16.96 6.21 4.23
CA LEU A 136 17.70 6.81 3.11
C LEU A 136 19.05 7.36 3.53
N ALA A 137 19.15 7.87 4.76
CA ALA A 137 20.42 8.33 5.34
C ALA A 137 21.35 7.18 5.77
N ARG A 138 20.82 5.96 5.88
CA ARG A 138 21.58 4.80 6.35
C ARG A 138 22.78 4.53 5.46
N ARG A 139 23.95 4.37 6.09
CA ARG A 139 25.16 3.97 5.39
C ARG A 139 25.07 2.50 4.96
N LEU A 140 25.05 2.27 3.67
CA LEU A 140 25.05 0.94 3.06
C LEU A 140 26.47 0.53 2.63
N PRO A 141 26.72 -0.78 2.42
CA PRO A 141 27.96 -1.23 1.82
C PRO A 141 28.22 -0.50 0.50
N ARG A 142 29.49 -0.21 0.23
CA ARG A 142 29.89 0.55 -0.96
C ARG A 142 29.53 -0.20 -2.22
N ALA A 143 28.71 0.42 -3.08
CA ALA A 143 28.46 -0.07 -4.42
C ALA A 143 29.65 0.25 -5.35
N ARG A 144 29.83 -0.53 -6.43
CA ARG A 144 30.87 -0.30 -7.43
C ARG A 144 30.68 1.00 -8.21
N TRP A 145 29.46 1.48 -8.29
CA TRP A 145 29.08 2.69 -8.99
C TRP A 145 28.14 3.55 -8.14
N ARG A 146 28.14 4.85 -8.42
CA ARG A 146 27.32 5.84 -7.74
C ARG A 146 26.66 6.73 -8.79
N PRO A 147 25.32 6.59 -9.02
CA PRO A 147 24.63 7.46 -9.97
C PRO A 147 24.61 8.89 -9.44
N ARG A 148 24.92 9.84 -10.31
CA ARG A 148 24.88 11.28 -9.97
C ARG A 148 23.48 11.83 -9.88
N MET A 149 22.52 11.20 -10.57
CA MET A 149 21.12 11.63 -10.67
C MET A 149 20.33 11.41 -9.40
N ILE A 150 20.82 10.57 -8.49
CA ILE A 150 20.12 10.21 -7.24
C ILE A 150 20.99 10.68 -6.07
N PRO A 151 20.59 11.79 -5.39
CA PRO A 151 21.35 12.29 -4.24
C PRO A 151 21.37 11.30 -3.08
N GLU A 152 20.22 10.69 -2.77
CA GLU A 152 20.06 9.75 -1.66
C GLU A 152 20.60 8.37 -2.02
N GLN A 153 21.88 8.15 -1.72
CA GLN A 153 22.52 6.87 -2.02
C GLN A 153 21.96 5.68 -1.22
N GLY A 154 21.30 5.93 -0.10
CA GLY A 154 20.58 4.93 0.68
C GLY A 154 19.36 4.34 -0.03
N LEU A 155 18.84 5.01 -1.08
CA LEU A 155 17.66 4.56 -1.83
C LEU A 155 17.83 3.13 -2.39
N ARG A 156 19.04 2.71 -2.74
CA ARG A 156 19.32 1.34 -3.19
C ARG A 156 19.03 0.26 -2.14
N GLY A 157 18.92 0.64 -0.87
CA GLY A 157 18.52 -0.25 0.22
C GLY A 157 17.04 -0.25 0.53
N VAL A 158 16.26 0.54 -0.22
CA VAL A 158 14.82 0.67 -0.02
C VAL A 158 14.09 0.20 -1.28
N ARG A 159 13.13 -0.68 -1.12
CA ARG A 159 12.34 -1.23 -2.24
C ARG A 159 11.21 -0.28 -2.62
N THR A 160 11.56 0.86 -3.20
CA THR A 160 10.64 1.93 -3.60
C THR A 160 10.87 2.39 -5.04
N THR A 161 10.01 3.28 -5.53
CA THR A 161 10.14 3.91 -6.85
C THR A 161 11.23 4.97 -6.85
N LEU A 162 11.78 5.26 -8.04
CA LEU A 162 12.66 6.41 -8.26
C LEU A 162 11.90 7.73 -8.43
N LEU A 163 10.59 7.69 -8.59
CA LEU A 163 9.77 8.89 -8.73
C LEU A 163 9.87 9.74 -7.47
N GLY A 164 10.18 11.03 -7.66
CA GLY A 164 10.44 11.97 -6.57
C GLY A 164 11.91 12.03 -6.12
N HIS A 165 12.75 11.05 -6.47
CA HIS A 165 14.14 10.96 -6.04
C HIS A 165 15.17 11.33 -7.12
N MET A 166 14.71 11.80 -8.27
CA MET A 166 15.57 12.19 -9.41
C MET A 166 15.37 13.66 -9.74
N PRO A 167 16.08 14.59 -9.09
CA PRO A 167 15.98 16.02 -9.38
C PRO A 167 16.22 16.33 -10.86
N GLY A 168 15.36 17.15 -11.45
CA GLY A 168 15.42 17.50 -12.87
C GLY A 168 14.77 16.50 -13.84
N TRP A 169 14.46 15.27 -13.38
CA TRP A 169 13.76 14.25 -14.17
C TRP A 169 12.35 14.01 -13.70
N THR A 170 12.13 14.08 -12.39
CA THR A 170 10.81 13.94 -11.78
C THR A 170 10.55 15.10 -10.83
N LEU A 171 9.28 15.44 -10.63
CA LEU A 171 8.92 16.37 -9.56
C LEU A 171 9.39 15.80 -8.21
N PRO A 172 9.84 16.64 -7.25
CA PRO A 172 10.31 16.20 -5.94
C PRO A 172 9.14 15.81 -5.02
N VAL A 173 8.29 14.93 -5.51
CA VAL A 173 7.09 14.44 -4.79
C VAL A 173 7.26 12.96 -4.54
N HIS A 174 7.46 12.61 -3.29
CA HIS A 174 7.71 11.23 -2.88
C HIS A 174 6.40 10.46 -2.72
N ALA A 175 6.41 9.20 -3.18
CA ALA A 175 5.26 8.33 -3.03
C ALA A 175 5.13 7.86 -1.58
N ALA A 176 3.98 8.16 -0.95
CA ALA A 176 3.56 7.59 0.32
C ALA A 176 2.06 7.29 0.23
N GLY A 177 1.64 6.07 0.54
CA GLY A 177 0.23 5.68 0.50
C GLY A 177 -0.04 4.33 -0.15
N PRO A 178 -1.30 3.89 -0.13
CA PRO A 178 -1.77 2.68 -0.81
C PRO A 178 -1.91 2.96 -2.31
N PHE A 179 -0.80 2.95 -3.06
CA PHE A 179 -0.79 3.34 -4.48
C PHE A 179 -1.44 2.32 -5.41
N ARG A 180 -1.74 1.11 -4.90
CA ARG A 180 -2.52 0.07 -5.55
C ARG A 180 -3.75 -0.29 -4.71
N PRO A 181 -4.73 -1.02 -5.29
CA PRO A 181 -5.95 -1.37 -4.59
C PRO A 181 -5.74 -2.05 -3.23
N VAL A 182 -6.60 -1.71 -2.29
CA VAL A 182 -6.82 -2.43 -1.05
C VAL A 182 -8.17 -3.13 -1.16
N ARG A 183 -8.23 -4.41 -0.85
CA ARG A 183 -9.44 -5.23 -0.98
C ARG A 183 -9.74 -5.99 0.29
N ALA A 184 -11.01 -6.27 0.53
CA ALA A 184 -11.45 -7.20 1.55
C ALA A 184 -12.30 -8.29 0.88
N ARG A 185 -11.81 -9.51 0.81
CA ARG A 185 -12.55 -10.64 0.24
C ARG A 185 -13.09 -11.52 1.35
N THR A 186 -14.35 -11.92 1.24
CA THR A 186 -14.90 -12.92 2.16
C THR A 186 -14.25 -14.28 1.91
N ALA A 187 -13.96 -15.02 2.98
CA ALA A 187 -13.22 -16.29 2.93
C ALA A 187 -13.99 -17.44 2.24
N GLN A 188 -15.27 -17.22 1.86
CA GLN A 188 -16.13 -18.25 1.27
C GLN A 188 -15.85 -18.52 -0.21
N ARG A 189 -14.88 -17.83 -0.84
CA ARG A 189 -14.57 -18.00 -2.25
C ARG A 189 -13.38 -18.91 -2.48
N PRO A 190 -13.50 -19.87 -3.40
CA PRO A 190 -12.33 -20.62 -3.83
C PRO A 190 -11.31 -19.65 -4.43
N ARG A 191 -10.08 -19.78 -4.02
CA ARG A 191 -8.96 -19.03 -4.56
C ARG A 191 -8.11 -19.95 -5.43
N PHE A 192 -7.72 -19.44 -6.57
CA PHE A 192 -6.73 -20.08 -7.43
C PHE A 192 -5.42 -19.28 -7.33
N ASP A 193 -4.39 -19.90 -6.78
CA ASP A 193 -3.05 -19.35 -6.83
C ASP A 193 -2.36 -19.98 -8.04
N LEU A 194 -2.05 -19.17 -9.04
CA LEU A 194 -1.31 -19.63 -10.21
C LEU A 194 0.16 -19.84 -9.80
N LEU A 195 0.57 -21.09 -9.69
CA LEU A 195 1.93 -21.47 -9.33
C LEU A 195 2.87 -21.50 -10.54
N ALA A 196 2.35 -21.92 -11.70
CA ALA A 196 3.10 -21.94 -12.94
C ALA A 196 2.17 -21.77 -14.15
N LEU A 197 2.66 -21.06 -15.15
CA LEU A 197 2.04 -20.92 -16.46
C LEU A 197 3.06 -21.42 -17.49
N GLU A 198 2.70 -22.50 -18.17
CA GLU A 198 3.49 -23.06 -19.28
C GLU A 198 2.73 -22.83 -20.58
N THR A 199 3.39 -22.28 -21.58
CA THR A 199 2.82 -22.14 -22.92
C THR A 199 3.58 -22.99 -23.89
N HIS A 200 2.88 -23.68 -24.77
CA HIS A 200 3.46 -24.53 -25.80
C HIS A 200 2.76 -24.30 -27.14
N LEU A 201 3.50 -24.23 -28.22
CA LEU A 201 2.98 -24.13 -29.57
C LEU A 201 3.20 -25.46 -30.30
N GLU A 202 2.14 -26.08 -30.79
CA GLU A 202 2.17 -27.32 -31.56
C GLU A 202 1.51 -27.10 -32.92
N GLY A 203 2.33 -26.93 -33.93
CA GLY A 203 1.87 -26.44 -35.24
C GLY A 203 1.26 -25.06 -35.12
N ASP A 204 0.00 -24.91 -35.54
CA ASP A 204 -0.76 -23.64 -35.44
C ASP A 204 -1.62 -23.55 -34.19
N SER A 205 -1.52 -24.50 -33.27
CA SER A 205 -2.31 -24.56 -32.05
C SER A 205 -1.49 -24.19 -30.82
N GLY A 206 -1.97 -23.16 -30.07
CA GLY A 206 -1.40 -22.79 -28.80
C GLY A 206 -2.02 -23.59 -27.65
N GLN A 207 -1.18 -24.12 -26.77
CA GLN A 207 -1.59 -24.77 -25.53
C GLN A 207 -1.14 -23.96 -24.33
N ILE A 208 -2.02 -23.83 -23.32
CA ILE A 208 -1.71 -23.18 -22.04
C ILE A 208 -1.95 -24.21 -20.94
N ARG A 209 -0.93 -24.46 -20.14
CA ARG A 209 -1.03 -25.29 -18.94
C ARG A 209 -0.88 -24.42 -17.71
N LEU A 210 -1.89 -24.47 -16.85
CA LEU A 210 -1.92 -23.78 -15.56
C LEU A 210 -1.72 -24.80 -14.44
N ARG A 211 -0.87 -24.50 -13.48
CA ARG A 211 -0.69 -25.27 -12.24
C ARG A 211 -0.78 -24.37 -11.04
#